data_faf8f600278fb988f508ab6fb71054fa
#
_entry.id   faf8f600278fb988f508ab6fb71054fa
#
_cell.length_a   1.000
_cell.length_b   1.000
_cell.length_c   1.000
_cell.angle_alpha   90.00
_cell.angle_beta   90.00
_cell.angle_gamma   90.00
#
_symmetry.space_group_name_H-M   'P 1'
#
loop_
_entity.id
_entity.type
_entity.pdbx_description
1 polymer ?
#
loop_
_entity_poly.entity_id
_entity_poly.type
_entity_poly.pdbx_seq_one_letter_code
_entity_poly.pdbx_strand_id
1 'polypeptide(L)'
;MTSILEEAHKIIYGDREQTYGKPSKNLDCIAQFWTAYLNNRKNSDEALGPTDVAAMMTLLKIARLANTPDHRDSLVDACGYLALIERCQDEG
;
A
#
# COMPACT_ATOMS: atom_id res chain seq x y z
N MET A 1 24.62 4.32 17.92
CA MET A 1 23.43 3.60 17.40
C MET A 1 22.23 4.53 17.44
N THR A 2 21.56 4.74 16.32
CA THR A 2 20.36 5.59 16.26
C THR A 2 19.15 4.82 16.78
N SER A 3 18.24 5.54 17.44
CA SER A 3 16.98 4.95 17.88
C SER A 3 16.02 4.78 16.72
N ILE A 4 15.01 3.94 16.90
CA ILE A 4 13.95 3.73 15.91
C ILE A 4 13.25 5.07 15.59
N LEU A 5 13.02 5.90 16.62
CA LEU A 5 12.38 7.21 16.44
C LEU A 5 13.24 8.15 15.60
N GLU A 6 14.57 8.15 15.81
CA GLU A 6 15.48 8.97 15.00
C GLU A 6 15.50 8.52 13.54
N GLU A 7 15.54 7.22 13.31
CA GLU A 7 15.50 6.67 11.95
C GLU A 7 14.16 7.00 11.25
N ALA A 8 13.05 6.83 11.96
CA ALA A 8 11.72 7.17 11.44
C ALA A 8 11.65 8.65 11.09
N HIS A 9 12.15 9.53 11.97
CA HIS A 9 12.16 10.97 11.74
C HIS A 9 12.90 11.33 10.46
N LYS A 10 14.09 10.73 10.24
CA LYS A 10 14.86 10.96 9.02
C LYS A 10 14.09 10.55 7.77
N ILE A 11 13.38 9.43 7.83
CA ILE A 11 12.62 8.92 6.69
C ILE A 11 11.45 9.85 6.36
N ILE A 12 10.64 10.24 7.36
CA ILE A 12 9.44 11.04 7.10
C ILE A 12 9.73 12.49 6.74
N TYR A 13 10.89 13.02 7.15
CA TYR A 13 11.30 14.40 6.82
C TYR A 13 12.41 14.45 5.79
N GLY A 14 12.84 13.32 5.22
CA GLY A 14 13.88 13.23 4.21
C GLY A 14 13.33 13.11 2.79
N ASP A 15 13.82 12.11 2.06
CA ASP A 15 13.52 11.93 0.63
C ASP A 15 12.13 11.38 0.34
N ARG A 16 11.39 10.96 1.36
CA ARG A 16 10.08 10.33 1.19
C ARG A 16 9.12 11.23 0.43
N GLU A 17 9.10 12.53 0.72
CA GLU A 17 8.20 13.47 0.07
C GLU A 17 8.48 13.58 -1.43
N GLN A 18 9.73 13.53 -1.83
CA GLN A 18 10.10 13.56 -3.25
C GLN A 18 9.61 12.31 -3.99
N THR A 19 9.66 11.16 -3.33
CA THR A 19 9.27 9.88 -3.93
C THR A 19 7.76 9.68 -3.92
N TYR A 20 7.09 9.99 -2.79
CA TYR A 20 5.68 9.66 -2.59
C TYR A 20 4.75 10.87 -2.54
N GLY A 21 5.30 12.10 -2.62
CA GLY A 21 4.55 13.33 -2.47
C GLY A 21 4.33 13.69 -1.01
N LYS A 22 3.54 14.73 -0.78
CA LYS A 22 3.21 15.16 0.59
C LYS A 22 2.47 14.05 1.31
N PRO A 23 2.83 13.76 2.60
CA PRO A 23 2.21 12.66 3.33
C PRO A 23 0.68 12.69 3.35
N SER A 24 0.07 13.85 3.59
CA SER A 24 -1.39 13.97 3.63
C SER A 24 -2.02 13.60 2.28
N LYS A 25 -1.42 14.01 1.18
CA LYS A 25 -1.92 13.72 -0.16
C LYS A 25 -1.75 12.25 -0.51
N ASN A 26 -0.59 11.68 -0.21
CA ASN A 26 -0.32 10.27 -0.48
C ASN A 26 -1.24 9.36 0.34
N LEU A 27 -1.36 9.61 1.64
CA LEU A 27 -2.21 8.82 2.52
C LEU A 27 -3.69 8.97 2.17
N ASP A 28 -4.13 10.16 1.74
CA ASP A 28 -5.49 10.36 1.29
C ASP A 28 -5.79 9.57 0.01
N CYS A 29 -4.86 9.54 -0.92
CA CYS A 29 -4.99 8.72 -2.12
C CYS A 29 -5.19 7.24 -1.77
N ILE A 30 -4.39 6.73 -0.84
CA ILE A 30 -4.52 5.35 -0.34
C ILE A 30 -5.90 5.15 0.29
N ALA A 31 -6.34 6.10 1.11
CA ALA A 31 -7.65 6.03 1.76
C ALA A 31 -8.79 5.94 0.74
N GLN A 32 -8.73 6.71 -0.33
CA GLN A 32 -9.73 6.67 -1.39
C GLN A 32 -9.76 5.31 -2.09
N PHE A 33 -8.60 4.76 -2.45
CA PHE A 33 -8.53 3.43 -3.07
C PHE A 33 -9.06 2.34 -2.13
N TRP A 34 -8.66 2.40 -0.87
CA TRP A 34 -9.11 1.41 0.12
C TRP A 34 -10.60 1.50 0.38
N THR A 35 -11.14 2.72 0.48
CA THR A 35 -12.58 2.92 0.67
C THR A 35 -13.37 2.34 -0.49
N ALA A 36 -12.94 2.60 -1.73
CA ALA A 36 -13.60 2.06 -2.92
C ALA A 36 -13.56 0.53 -2.92
N TYR A 37 -12.41 -0.06 -2.59
CA TYR A 37 -12.27 -1.51 -2.52
C TYR A 37 -13.23 -2.11 -1.48
N LEU A 38 -13.23 -1.56 -0.26
CA LEU A 38 -14.05 -2.08 0.84
C LEU A 38 -15.54 -1.97 0.53
N ASN A 39 -15.96 -0.92 -0.15
CA ASN A 39 -17.36 -0.72 -0.52
C ASN A 39 -17.83 -1.63 -1.65
N ASN A 40 -16.92 -2.13 -2.47
CA ASN A 40 -17.23 -2.89 -3.68
C ASN A 40 -16.90 -4.38 -3.60
N ARG A 41 -16.20 -4.83 -2.57
CA ARG A 41 -15.89 -6.26 -2.44
C ARG A 41 -17.16 -7.06 -2.23
N LYS A 42 -17.16 -8.32 -2.69
CA LYS A 42 -18.34 -9.19 -2.69
C LYS A 42 -18.98 -9.36 -1.31
N ASN A 43 -18.15 -9.52 -0.27
CA ASN A 43 -18.61 -9.74 1.09
C ASN A 43 -18.30 -8.49 1.94
N SER A 44 -18.90 -7.35 1.56
CA SER A 44 -18.56 -6.04 2.14
C SER A 44 -18.87 -5.91 3.63
N ASP A 45 -19.76 -6.75 4.17
CA ASP A 45 -20.15 -6.77 5.58
C ASP A 45 -19.35 -7.77 6.42
N GLU A 46 -18.47 -8.55 5.79
CA GLU A 46 -17.63 -9.51 6.50
C GLU A 46 -16.31 -8.88 6.97
N ALA A 47 -15.72 -9.48 8.00
CA ALA A 47 -14.38 -9.07 8.45
C ALA A 47 -13.36 -9.27 7.33
N LEU A 48 -12.28 -8.48 7.39
CA LEU A 48 -11.20 -8.59 6.41
C LEU A 48 -10.45 -9.91 6.55
N GLY A 49 -10.16 -10.54 5.43
CA GLY A 49 -9.33 -11.74 5.39
C GLY A 49 -7.96 -11.46 4.74
N PRO A 50 -7.10 -12.48 4.65
CA PRO A 50 -5.75 -12.31 4.11
C PRO A 50 -5.71 -11.76 2.68
N THR A 51 -6.60 -12.21 1.81
CA THR A 51 -6.65 -11.74 0.42
C THR A 51 -7.08 -10.28 0.33
N ASP A 52 -7.94 -9.82 1.23
CA ASP A 52 -8.31 -8.40 1.31
C ASP A 52 -7.10 -7.54 1.64
N VAL A 53 -6.31 -7.98 2.62
CA VAL A 53 -5.11 -7.23 3.03
C VAL A 53 -4.12 -7.15 1.87
N ALA A 54 -3.88 -8.27 1.18
CA ALA A 54 -2.97 -8.27 0.03
C ALA A 54 -3.46 -7.35 -1.09
N ALA A 55 -4.77 -7.34 -1.37
CA ALA A 55 -5.38 -6.44 -2.35
C ALA A 55 -5.22 -4.97 -1.93
N MET A 56 -5.47 -4.67 -0.66
CA MET A 56 -5.33 -3.30 -0.12
C MET A 56 -3.87 -2.83 -0.17
N MET A 57 -2.91 -3.71 0.11
CA MET A 57 -1.48 -3.37 -0.01
C MET A 57 -1.07 -3.16 -1.47
N THR A 58 -1.65 -3.90 -2.40
CA THR A 58 -1.46 -3.65 -3.83
C THR A 58 -1.94 -2.24 -4.19
N LEU A 59 -3.11 -1.86 -3.71
CA LEU A 59 -3.66 -0.51 -3.94
C LEU A 59 -2.78 0.58 -3.32
N LEU A 60 -2.16 0.31 -2.17
CA LEU A 60 -1.20 1.24 -1.57
C LEU A 60 -0.03 1.48 -2.52
N LYS A 61 0.49 0.42 -3.14
CA LYS A 61 1.60 0.54 -4.11
C LYS A 61 1.14 1.28 -5.37
N ILE A 62 -0.09 1.06 -5.82
CA ILE A 62 -0.68 1.81 -6.94
C ILE A 62 -0.77 3.30 -6.61
N ALA A 63 -1.17 3.64 -5.38
CA ALA A 63 -1.22 5.04 -4.95
C ALA A 63 0.16 5.71 -5.00
N ARG A 64 1.22 4.98 -4.67
CA ARG A 64 2.59 5.49 -4.81
C ARG A 64 2.96 5.74 -6.26
N LEU A 65 2.52 4.88 -7.16
CA LEU A 65 2.74 5.04 -8.60
C LEU A 65 2.00 6.26 -9.16
N ALA A 66 0.91 6.69 -8.53
CA ALA A 66 0.19 7.90 -8.95
C ALA A 66 1.08 9.15 -8.83
N ASN A 67 1.98 9.18 -7.84
CA ASN A 67 2.95 10.28 -7.69
C ASN A 67 4.25 10.01 -8.48
N THR A 68 4.71 8.76 -8.49
CA THR A 68 5.99 8.38 -9.12
C THR A 68 5.75 7.16 -10.02
N PRO A 69 5.26 7.37 -11.27
CA PRO A 69 4.80 6.27 -12.14
C PRO A 69 5.87 5.22 -12.48
N ASP A 70 7.13 5.59 -12.41
CA ASP A 70 8.25 4.69 -12.74
C ASP A 70 8.95 4.13 -11.50
N HIS A 71 8.37 4.28 -10.31
CA HIS A 71 8.99 3.81 -9.07
C HIS A 71 9.07 2.27 -9.06
N ARG A 72 10.28 1.76 -9.31
CA ARG A 72 10.53 0.33 -9.50
C ARG A 72 10.06 -0.53 -8.33
N ASP A 73 10.39 -0.11 -7.10
CA ASP A 73 10.03 -0.87 -5.90
C ASP A 73 8.50 -1.03 -5.77
N SER A 74 7.75 0.02 -6.10
CA SER A 74 6.28 -0.04 -6.05
C SER A 74 5.72 -1.00 -7.10
N LEU A 75 6.30 -1.02 -8.30
CA LEU A 75 5.90 -1.96 -9.35
C LEU A 75 6.15 -3.41 -8.91
N VAL A 76 7.33 -3.68 -8.39
CA VAL A 76 7.72 -5.01 -7.93
C VAL A 76 6.82 -5.44 -6.75
N ASP A 77 6.63 -4.56 -5.78
CA ASP A 77 5.84 -4.86 -4.60
C ASP A 77 4.38 -5.10 -4.93
N ALA A 78 3.80 -4.31 -5.86
CA ALA A 78 2.41 -4.51 -6.30
C ALA A 78 2.24 -5.91 -6.90
N CYS A 79 3.17 -6.32 -7.76
CA CYS A 79 3.15 -7.67 -8.33
C CYS A 79 3.29 -8.74 -7.25
N GLY A 80 4.14 -8.50 -6.26
CA GLY A 80 4.34 -9.41 -5.14
C GLY A 80 3.08 -9.61 -4.31
N TYR A 81 2.39 -8.54 -3.96
CA TYR A 81 1.13 -8.64 -3.21
C TYR A 81 0.04 -9.35 -4.00
N LEU A 82 -0.04 -9.10 -5.32
CA LEU A 82 -0.98 -9.83 -6.17
C LEU A 82 -0.69 -11.34 -6.18
N ALA A 83 0.59 -11.71 -6.27
CA ALA A 83 1.00 -13.12 -6.24
C ALA A 83 0.66 -13.77 -4.88
N LEU A 84 0.74 -13.02 -3.79
CA LEU A 84 0.38 -13.53 -2.47
C LEU A 84 -1.10 -13.88 -2.37
N ILE A 85 -1.97 -13.20 -3.11
CA ILE A 85 -3.41 -13.56 -3.15
C ILE A 85 -3.57 -15.00 -3.62
N GLU A 86 -2.90 -15.35 -4.71
CA GLU A 86 -2.95 -16.73 -5.23
C GLU A 86 -2.41 -17.73 -4.22
N ARG A 87 -1.30 -17.41 -3.54
CA ARG A 87 -0.75 -18.28 -2.50
C ARG A 87 -1.72 -18.50 -1.35
N CYS A 88 -2.41 -17.44 -0.91
CA CYS A 88 -3.41 -17.57 0.15
C CYS A 88 -4.57 -18.46 -0.28
N GLN A 89 -5.00 -18.35 -1.53
CA GLN A 89 -6.05 -19.20 -2.09
C GLN A 89 -5.61 -20.67 -2.13
N ASP A 90 -4.35 -20.93 -2.48
CA ASP A 90 -3.80 -22.29 -2.54
C ASP A 90 -3.65 -22.92 -1.15
N GLU A 91 -3.38 -22.12 -0.12
CA GLU A 91 -3.24 -22.60 1.25
C GLU A 91 -4.59 -23.01 1.85
N GLY A 92 -5.63 -22.56 1.29
CA GLY A 92 -6.87 -22.92 1.84
C GLY A 92 -8.10 -22.48 1.58
#